data_de30eeff80b006a3836140d5ee8c1469
#
_entry.id   de30eeff80b006a3836140d5ee8c1469
#
_cell.length_a   1.000
_cell.length_b   1.000
_cell.length_c   1.000
_cell.angle_alpha   90.00
_cell.angle_beta   90.00
_cell.angle_gamma   90.00
#
_symmetry.space_group_name_H-M   'P 1'
#
loop_
_entity.id
_entity.type
_entity.pdbx_description
1 polymer ?
#
loop_
_entity_poly.entity_id
_entity_poly.type
_entity_poly.pdbx_seq_one_letter_code
_entity_poly.pdbx_strand_id
1 'polypeptide(L)'
;MKKETVSILSQRGTLIPADIVSVEGKGGLLILAHGFKAERTEDGRFTFVAEQMAEHGFHSIRMDFPACGDSKEPFIAYSLDHCLEDMESCFLHMKERYEIDDRLYLLGYSMGGRLISLFLRKHPEIKKLVFWAACNRSFDLDDLFLGQSFRTLKEQCDREGSCDFYDIYTQETDRMSAEFVSNMLEEDALGPLESFKGDALILQGDHDQTIEVGNAQWIYDHLKQASGRNLHYIHGADHGFGLWDGRTQDSEELIKTTVSFLKG
;
A
#
# COMPACT_ATOMS: atom_id res chain seq x y z
N MET A 1 20.48 12.93 6.93
CA MET A 1 19.54 11.79 7.07
C MET A 1 20.28 10.57 7.56
N LYS A 2 19.60 9.70 8.33
CA LYS A 2 20.09 8.39 8.78
C LYS A 2 19.19 7.31 8.20
N LYS A 3 19.77 6.18 7.78
CA LYS A 3 19.02 5.01 7.24
C LYS A 3 19.23 3.84 8.20
N GLU A 4 18.17 3.14 8.54
CA GLU A 4 18.20 2.00 9.47
C GLU A 4 17.27 0.90 8.95
N THR A 5 17.72 -0.34 9.03
CA THR A 5 16.85 -1.53 8.91
C THR A 5 16.62 -2.05 10.33
N VAL A 6 15.36 -2.23 10.69
CA VAL A 6 14.93 -2.61 12.03
C VAL A 6 13.94 -3.76 11.99
N SER A 7 13.77 -4.44 13.11
CA SER A 7 12.66 -5.38 13.35
C SER A 7 11.77 -4.79 14.45
N ILE A 8 10.53 -4.48 14.11
CA ILE A 8 9.56 -3.87 15.01
C ILE A 8 8.65 -4.97 15.57
N LEU A 9 8.42 -4.98 16.88
CA LEU A 9 7.49 -5.92 17.47
C LEU A 9 6.04 -5.48 17.14
N SER A 10 5.34 -6.31 16.38
CA SER A 10 3.92 -6.13 16.08
C SER A 10 3.06 -6.27 17.34
N GLN A 11 1.90 -5.61 17.38
CA GLN A 11 0.87 -5.87 18.39
C GLN A 11 0.41 -7.33 18.40
N ARG A 12 0.58 -8.06 17.28
CA ARG A 12 0.33 -9.49 17.15
C ARG A 12 1.41 -10.39 17.80
N GLY A 13 2.54 -9.80 18.23
CA GLY A 13 3.66 -10.53 18.83
C GLY A 13 4.67 -11.09 17.81
N THR A 14 4.55 -10.75 16.53
CA THR A 14 5.51 -11.11 15.46
C THR A 14 6.50 -9.97 15.21
N LEU A 15 7.55 -10.21 14.44
CA LEU A 15 8.54 -9.21 14.08
C LEU A 15 8.29 -8.71 12.66
N ILE A 16 8.16 -7.40 12.53
CA ILE A 16 7.97 -6.70 11.26
C ILE A 16 9.31 -6.17 10.78
N PRO A 17 9.87 -6.68 9.67
CA PRO A 17 11.03 -6.07 9.03
C PRO A 17 10.65 -4.70 8.46
N ALA A 18 11.43 -3.67 8.78
CA ALA A 18 11.16 -2.34 8.30
C ALA A 18 12.44 -1.55 8.03
N ASP A 19 12.37 -0.63 7.07
CA ASP A 19 13.41 0.36 6.82
C ASP A 19 12.92 1.75 7.20
N ILE A 20 13.75 2.47 7.92
CA ILE A 20 13.49 3.83 8.35
C ILE A 20 14.52 4.77 7.70
N VAL A 21 14.03 5.87 7.15
CA VAL A 21 14.87 7.03 6.85
C VAL A 21 14.48 8.14 7.81
N SER A 22 15.42 8.63 8.60
CA SER A 22 15.17 9.68 9.59
C SER A 22 15.98 10.93 9.32
N VAL A 23 15.43 12.07 9.73
CA VAL A 23 16.08 13.38 9.69
C VAL A 23 16.43 13.84 11.11
N GLU A 24 17.23 14.87 11.23
CA GLU A 24 17.56 15.47 12.51
C GLU A 24 16.41 16.36 13.02
N GLY A 25 16.05 16.20 14.29
CA GLY A 25 14.99 16.99 14.93
C GLY A 25 13.58 16.61 14.51
N LYS A 26 12.67 17.58 14.60
CA LYS A 26 11.26 17.42 14.30
C LYS A 26 10.98 17.41 12.80
N GLY A 27 10.20 16.45 12.33
CA GLY A 27 9.88 16.30 10.90
C GLY A 27 8.51 15.71 10.63
N GLY A 28 8.06 15.75 9.37
CA GLY A 28 6.88 15.04 8.92
C GLY A 28 7.11 13.51 8.95
N LEU A 29 6.05 12.72 8.78
CA LEU A 29 6.14 11.27 8.64
C LEU A 29 5.48 10.82 7.34
N LEU A 30 6.22 10.05 6.54
CA LEU A 30 5.72 9.35 5.38
C LEU A 30 5.74 7.83 5.63
N ILE A 31 4.58 7.19 5.57
CA ILE A 31 4.44 5.72 5.62
C ILE A 31 4.19 5.20 4.22
N LEU A 32 4.95 4.17 3.81
CA LEU A 32 4.85 3.59 2.47
C LEU A 32 4.41 2.12 2.61
N ALA A 33 3.30 1.77 1.96
CA ALA A 33 2.67 0.45 1.98
C ALA A 33 2.77 -0.22 0.60
N HIS A 34 3.50 -1.32 0.52
CA HIS A 34 3.78 -2.05 -0.73
C HIS A 34 2.58 -2.87 -1.23
N GLY A 35 2.69 -3.38 -2.47
CA GLY A 35 1.69 -4.21 -3.12
C GLY A 35 1.60 -5.64 -2.58
N PHE A 36 0.62 -6.40 -3.07
CA PHE A 36 0.42 -7.82 -2.73
C PHE A 36 1.64 -8.64 -3.12
N LYS A 37 2.19 -9.44 -2.15
CA LYS A 37 3.40 -10.27 -2.32
C LYS A 37 4.65 -9.50 -2.81
N ALA A 38 4.67 -8.19 -2.68
CA ALA A 38 5.85 -7.35 -2.95
C ALA A 38 6.75 -7.25 -1.70
N GLU A 39 7.58 -6.23 -1.64
CA GLU A 39 8.48 -5.99 -0.51
C GLU A 39 8.63 -4.47 -0.26
N ARG A 40 9.16 -4.10 0.91
CA ARG A 40 9.20 -2.72 1.41
C ARG A 40 9.96 -1.71 0.55
N THR A 41 10.79 -2.16 -0.43
CA THR A 41 11.52 -1.22 -1.29
C THR A 41 10.79 -0.91 -2.59
N GLU A 42 9.86 -1.78 -3.02
CA GLU A 42 9.16 -1.70 -4.32
C GLU A 42 10.17 -1.49 -5.46
N ASP A 43 11.10 -2.44 -5.58
CA ASP A 43 12.19 -2.38 -6.55
C ASP A 43 13.01 -1.08 -6.47
N GLY A 44 13.19 -0.55 -5.25
CA GLY A 44 13.95 0.67 -4.98
C GLY A 44 13.16 1.97 -5.12
N ARG A 45 11.94 1.96 -5.68
CA ARG A 45 11.12 3.17 -5.88
C ARG A 45 10.72 3.80 -4.55
N PHE A 46 10.26 3.00 -3.59
CA PHE A 46 9.93 3.50 -2.25
C PHE A 46 11.18 3.99 -1.51
N THR A 47 12.32 3.33 -1.72
CA THR A 47 13.60 3.81 -1.16
C THR A 47 13.93 5.19 -1.68
N PHE A 48 13.81 5.40 -3.00
CA PHE A 48 14.11 6.70 -3.62
C PHE A 48 13.16 7.80 -3.12
N VAL A 49 11.84 7.53 -3.07
CA VAL A 49 10.85 8.50 -2.55
C VAL A 49 11.15 8.86 -1.10
N ALA A 50 11.46 7.87 -0.25
CA ALA A 50 11.82 8.09 1.16
C ALA A 50 13.05 8.99 1.30
N GLU A 51 14.08 8.77 0.49
CA GLU A 51 15.30 9.58 0.51
C GLU A 51 15.05 11.01 0.02
N GLN A 52 14.27 11.17 -1.05
CA GLN A 52 13.86 12.49 -1.53
C GLN A 52 13.04 13.25 -0.49
N MET A 53 12.14 12.59 0.21
CA MET A 53 11.33 13.24 1.26
C MET A 53 12.15 13.59 2.51
N ALA A 54 13.22 12.87 2.82
CA ALA A 54 14.14 13.23 3.88
C ALA A 54 14.86 14.57 3.61
N GLU A 55 15.16 14.90 2.35
CA GLU A 55 15.70 16.22 1.96
C GLU A 55 14.72 17.36 2.24
N HIS A 56 13.43 17.03 2.41
CA HIS A 56 12.35 17.97 2.73
C HIS A 56 11.85 17.89 4.18
N GLY A 57 12.65 17.27 5.05
CA GLY A 57 12.37 17.23 6.48
C GLY A 57 11.31 16.20 6.88
N PHE A 58 11.24 15.06 6.17
CA PHE A 58 10.37 13.95 6.54
C PHE A 58 11.17 12.76 7.06
N HIS A 59 10.72 12.20 8.16
CA HIS A 59 10.99 10.80 8.48
C HIS A 59 10.14 9.91 7.59
N SER A 60 10.59 8.71 7.30
CA SER A 60 9.77 7.73 6.59
C SER A 60 9.96 6.34 7.14
N ILE A 61 8.94 5.50 6.99
CA ILE A 61 8.97 4.08 7.29
C ILE A 61 8.27 3.30 6.18
N ARG A 62 8.88 2.18 5.82
CA ARG A 62 8.32 1.17 4.94
C ARG A 62 8.59 -0.20 5.55
N MET A 63 7.58 -1.07 5.57
CA MET A 63 7.61 -2.36 6.23
C MET A 63 7.33 -3.49 5.26
N ASP A 64 7.79 -4.70 5.57
CA ASP A 64 7.34 -5.93 4.92
C ASP A 64 6.13 -6.48 5.67
N PHE A 65 5.03 -6.65 4.96
CA PHE A 65 3.83 -7.31 5.48
C PHE A 65 4.05 -8.81 5.68
N PRO A 66 3.13 -9.53 6.36
CA PRO A 66 3.25 -10.97 6.57
C PRO A 66 3.56 -11.72 5.27
N ALA A 67 4.51 -12.64 5.31
CA ALA A 67 5.00 -13.43 4.18
C ALA A 67 5.63 -12.64 3.01
N CYS A 68 5.89 -11.36 3.17
CA CYS A 68 6.50 -10.51 2.14
C CYS A 68 7.94 -10.14 2.53
N GLY A 69 8.80 -9.95 1.53
CA GLY A 69 10.20 -9.52 1.73
C GLY A 69 10.97 -10.39 2.72
N ASP A 70 11.44 -9.78 3.81
CA ASP A 70 12.20 -10.46 4.88
C ASP A 70 11.31 -11.03 6.01
N SER A 71 9.97 -10.85 5.93
CA SER A 71 9.04 -11.42 6.92
C SER A 71 9.19 -12.94 7.01
N LYS A 72 9.15 -13.47 8.24
CA LYS A 72 9.24 -14.91 8.49
C LYS A 72 7.89 -15.57 8.71
N GLU A 73 6.82 -14.79 8.61
CA GLU A 73 5.47 -15.31 8.72
C GLU A 73 5.08 -16.13 7.47
N PRO A 74 4.33 -17.22 7.62
CA PRO A 74 3.83 -17.99 6.47
C PRO A 74 2.72 -17.20 5.74
N PHE A 75 2.50 -17.49 4.46
CA PHE A 75 1.52 -16.77 3.64
C PHE A 75 0.08 -16.82 4.19
N ILE A 76 -0.27 -17.87 4.93
CA ILE A 76 -1.56 -17.94 5.62
C ILE A 76 -1.78 -16.84 6.67
N ALA A 77 -0.72 -16.17 7.11
CA ALA A 77 -0.81 -15.02 8.01
C ALA A 77 -1.10 -13.70 7.28
N TYR A 78 -1.07 -13.68 5.94
CA TYR A 78 -1.38 -12.48 5.18
C TYR A 78 -2.89 -12.22 5.19
N SER A 79 -3.31 -11.12 5.82
CA SER A 79 -4.66 -10.57 5.77
C SER A 79 -4.61 -9.05 5.81
N LEU A 80 -5.69 -8.36 5.42
CA LEU A 80 -5.73 -6.90 5.51
C LEU A 80 -5.65 -6.43 6.97
N ASP A 81 -6.29 -7.16 7.89
CA ASP A 81 -6.27 -6.83 9.32
C ASP A 81 -4.85 -6.93 9.88
N HIS A 82 -4.11 -8.00 9.58
CA HIS A 82 -2.73 -8.13 10.03
C HIS A 82 -1.80 -7.06 9.40
N CYS A 83 -1.98 -6.74 8.12
CA CYS A 83 -1.24 -5.66 7.48
C CYS A 83 -1.53 -4.29 8.14
N LEU A 84 -2.79 -4.02 8.50
CA LEU A 84 -3.19 -2.79 9.20
C LEU A 84 -2.64 -2.73 10.63
N GLU A 85 -2.60 -3.84 11.36
CA GLU A 85 -1.97 -3.94 12.69
C GLU A 85 -0.46 -3.71 12.62
N ASP A 86 0.19 -4.22 11.57
CA ASP A 86 1.62 -3.97 11.35
C ASP A 86 1.89 -2.51 10.98
N MET A 87 1.05 -1.88 10.13
CA MET A 87 1.13 -0.44 9.86
C MET A 87 0.96 0.38 11.14
N GLU A 88 0.00 0.02 12.00
CA GLU A 88 -0.24 0.66 13.30
C GLU A 88 1.00 0.54 14.21
N SER A 89 1.56 -0.67 14.31
CA SER A 89 2.77 -0.91 15.11
C SER A 89 3.95 -0.08 14.63
N CYS A 90 4.13 0.04 13.30
CA CYS A 90 5.15 0.88 12.68
C CYS A 90 4.89 2.38 12.93
N PHE A 91 3.66 2.84 12.82
CA PHE A 91 3.27 4.22 13.11
C PHE A 91 3.56 4.60 14.57
N LEU A 92 3.17 3.75 15.51
CA LEU A 92 3.42 3.97 16.95
C LEU A 92 4.92 3.96 17.27
N HIS A 93 5.69 3.04 16.66
CA HIS A 93 7.15 3.00 16.79
C HIS A 93 7.80 4.31 16.32
N MET A 94 7.34 4.86 15.19
CA MET A 94 7.85 6.14 14.69
C MET A 94 7.52 7.29 15.63
N LYS A 95 6.29 7.35 16.15
CA LYS A 95 5.87 8.41 17.10
C LYS A 95 6.58 8.32 18.45
N GLU A 96 6.96 7.14 18.90
CA GLU A 96 7.71 6.95 20.14
C GLU A 96 9.18 7.38 20.01
N ARG A 97 9.80 7.14 18.84
CA ARG A 97 11.26 7.29 18.66
C ARG A 97 11.67 8.61 18.02
N TYR A 98 10.76 9.30 17.34
CA TYR A 98 11.04 10.52 16.59
C TYR A 98 10.06 11.63 16.91
N GLU A 99 10.53 12.87 16.83
CA GLU A 99 9.66 14.04 16.95
C GLU A 99 8.89 14.27 15.64
N ILE A 100 7.67 13.72 15.56
CA ILE A 100 6.80 13.85 14.39
C ILE A 100 5.94 15.11 14.50
N ASP A 101 5.86 15.89 13.43
CA ASP A 101 4.96 17.04 13.32
C ASP A 101 3.56 16.62 12.75
N ASP A 102 2.76 17.59 12.35
CA ASP A 102 1.40 17.33 11.84
C ASP A 102 1.34 16.94 10.35
N ARG A 103 2.49 16.88 9.66
CA ARG A 103 2.61 16.44 8.26
C ARG A 103 2.68 14.90 8.22
N LEU A 104 1.52 14.27 8.29
CA LEU A 104 1.37 12.81 8.24
C LEU A 104 0.87 12.40 6.86
N TYR A 105 1.68 11.67 6.10
CA TYR A 105 1.44 11.30 4.71
C TYR A 105 1.50 9.79 4.52
N LEU A 106 0.67 9.29 3.61
CA LEU A 106 0.67 7.86 3.23
C LEU A 106 0.89 7.73 1.73
N LEU A 107 1.65 6.73 1.34
CA LEU A 107 1.79 6.27 -0.03
C LEU A 107 1.50 4.78 -0.09
N GLY A 108 0.61 4.35 -0.98
CA GLY A 108 0.28 2.94 -1.17
C GLY A 108 0.28 2.54 -2.63
N TYR A 109 0.93 1.41 -2.94
CA TYR A 109 0.95 0.81 -4.27
C TYR A 109 0.04 -0.42 -4.31
N SER A 110 -0.84 -0.50 -5.33
CA SER A 110 -1.71 -1.66 -5.55
C SER A 110 -2.52 -2.00 -4.28
N MET A 111 -2.31 -3.16 -3.66
CA MET A 111 -2.90 -3.54 -2.37
C MET A 111 -2.56 -2.55 -1.25
N GLY A 112 -1.36 -1.98 -1.25
CA GLY A 112 -0.97 -0.91 -0.32
C GLY A 112 -1.87 0.32 -0.40
N GLY A 113 -2.41 0.63 -1.59
CA GLY A 113 -3.41 1.69 -1.76
C GLY A 113 -4.72 1.40 -1.03
N ARG A 114 -5.17 0.14 -1.04
CA ARG A 114 -6.30 -0.32 -0.24
C ARG A 114 -6.02 -0.17 1.25
N LEU A 115 -4.84 -0.59 1.70
CA LEU A 115 -4.44 -0.51 3.11
C LEU A 115 -4.39 0.93 3.63
N ILE A 116 -3.80 1.88 2.87
CA ILE A 116 -3.77 3.28 3.32
C ILE A 116 -5.16 3.90 3.43
N SER A 117 -6.11 3.50 2.59
CA SER A 117 -7.50 3.94 2.69
C SER A 117 -8.18 3.40 3.96
N LEU A 118 -8.00 2.11 4.25
CA LEU A 118 -8.54 1.49 5.47
C LEU A 118 -7.90 2.06 6.74
N PHE A 119 -6.61 2.41 6.69
CA PHE A 119 -5.88 3.02 7.79
C PHE A 119 -6.46 4.36 8.23
N LEU A 120 -7.10 5.11 7.33
CA LEU A 120 -7.80 6.37 7.65
C LEU A 120 -8.93 6.22 8.68
N ARG A 121 -9.50 5.02 8.85
CA ARG A 121 -10.55 4.76 9.85
C ARG A 121 -10.09 5.10 11.27
N LYS A 122 -8.80 4.88 11.55
CA LYS A 122 -8.17 5.16 12.85
C LYS A 122 -7.39 6.48 12.85
N HIS A 123 -6.97 6.97 11.69
CA HIS A 123 -6.05 8.10 11.53
C HIS A 123 -6.62 9.22 10.64
N PRO A 124 -7.72 9.89 11.07
CA PRO A 124 -8.29 11.01 10.31
C PRO A 124 -7.38 12.25 10.27
N GLU A 125 -6.29 12.28 11.04
CA GLU A 125 -5.27 13.33 11.06
C GLU A 125 -4.33 13.31 9.87
N ILE A 126 -4.33 12.26 9.04
CA ILE A 126 -3.53 12.16 7.81
C ILE A 126 -3.84 13.34 6.88
N LYS A 127 -2.78 13.93 6.29
CA LYS A 127 -2.87 15.16 5.47
C LYS A 127 -2.71 14.92 3.98
N LYS A 128 -1.91 13.91 3.57
CA LYS A 128 -1.76 13.57 2.14
C LYS A 128 -1.83 12.07 1.93
N LEU A 129 -2.47 11.72 0.80
CA LEU A 129 -2.53 10.36 0.28
C LEU A 129 -1.94 10.31 -1.12
N VAL A 130 -1.11 9.31 -1.39
CA VAL A 130 -0.66 8.98 -2.74
C VAL A 130 -1.02 7.54 -3.06
N PHE A 131 -1.71 7.35 -4.16
CA PHE A 131 -2.14 6.06 -4.68
C PHE A 131 -1.39 5.74 -5.97
N TRP A 132 -0.67 4.62 -6.00
CA TRP A 132 -0.06 4.05 -7.19
C TRP A 132 -0.84 2.82 -7.61
N ALA A 133 -1.56 2.86 -8.73
CA ALA A 133 -2.34 1.75 -9.29
C ALA A 133 -3.14 0.97 -8.22
N ALA A 134 -3.86 1.69 -7.37
CA ALA A 134 -4.43 1.16 -6.13
C ALA A 134 -5.66 0.26 -6.37
N CYS A 135 -5.80 -0.79 -5.55
CA CYS A 135 -6.86 -1.79 -5.61
C CYS A 135 -7.94 -1.54 -4.55
N ASN A 136 -8.75 -0.47 -4.71
CA ASN A 136 -9.69 -0.05 -3.67
C ASN A 136 -11.12 -0.58 -3.82
N ARG A 137 -11.54 -0.97 -5.05
CA ARG A 137 -12.86 -1.58 -5.26
C ARG A 137 -12.97 -2.91 -4.49
N SER A 138 -14.07 -3.13 -3.78
CA SER A 138 -14.39 -4.45 -3.23
C SER A 138 -14.62 -5.44 -4.36
N PHE A 139 -14.23 -6.68 -4.16
CA PHE A 139 -14.45 -7.74 -5.14
C PHE A 139 -15.79 -8.43 -4.91
N ASP A 140 -16.37 -8.93 -6.00
CA ASP A 140 -17.52 -9.82 -5.99
C ASP A 140 -17.08 -11.27 -6.20
N LEU A 141 -17.96 -12.22 -5.88
CA LEU A 141 -17.70 -13.65 -6.08
C LEU A 141 -17.41 -14.03 -7.55
N ASP A 142 -17.90 -13.23 -8.49
CA ASP A 142 -17.70 -13.45 -9.92
C ASP A 142 -16.43 -12.80 -10.47
N ASP A 143 -15.75 -11.99 -9.64
CA ASP A 143 -14.45 -11.40 -9.99
C ASP A 143 -13.32 -12.45 -9.95
N LEU A 144 -12.23 -12.09 -10.62
CA LEU A 144 -10.98 -12.84 -10.58
C LEU A 144 -9.94 -12.07 -9.74
N PHE A 145 -9.23 -12.79 -8.88
CA PHE A 145 -8.05 -12.30 -8.19
C PHE A 145 -6.82 -13.00 -8.77
N LEU A 146 -6.01 -12.25 -9.53
CA LEU A 146 -4.84 -12.78 -10.23
C LEU A 146 -5.14 -14.08 -11.00
N GLY A 147 -6.26 -14.10 -11.74
CA GLY A 147 -6.68 -15.22 -12.56
C GLY A 147 -7.49 -16.31 -11.85
N GLN A 148 -7.70 -16.22 -10.54
CA GLN A 148 -8.48 -17.18 -9.76
C GLN A 148 -9.82 -16.60 -9.31
N SER A 149 -10.90 -17.38 -9.45
CA SER A 149 -12.25 -16.97 -9.07
C SER A 149 -12.40 -16.84 -7.55
N PHE A 150 -12.87 -15.67 -7.08
CA PHE A 150 -13.22 -15.48 -5.66
C PHE A 150 -14.25 -16.49 -5.18
N ARG A 151 -15.20 -16.90 -6.03
CA ARG A 151 -16.17 -17.96 -5.69
C ARG A 151 -15.45 -19.27 -5.32
N THR A 152 -14.50 -19.70 -6.14
CA THR A 152 -13.74 -20.93 -5.90
C THR A 152 -12.90 -20.83 -4.63
N LEU A 153 -12.19 -19.70 -4.44
CA LEU A 153 -11.40 -19.45 -3.24
C LEU A 153 -12.27 -19.44 -1.99
N LYS A 154 -13.42 -18.74 -2.03
CA LYS A 154 -14.38 -18.67 -0.92
C LYS A 154 -14.96 -20.03 -0.57
N GLU A 155 -15.41 -20.80 -1.57
CA GLU A 155 -15.96 -22.17 -1.35
C GLU A 155 -14.94 -23.09 -0.71
N GLN A 156 -13.66 -22.99 -1.09
CA GLN A 156 -12.61 -23.76 -0.44
C GLN A 156 -12.36 -23.27 0.99
N CYS A 157 -12.28 -21.95 1.20
CA CYS A 157 -12.12 -21.38 2.53
C CYS A 157 -13.25 -21.75 3.49
N ASP A 158 -14.51 -21.73 3.03
CA ASP A 158 -15.66 -22.10 3.84
C ASP A 158 -15.62 -23.57 4.29
N ARG A 159 -15.04 -24.43 3.47
CA ARG A 159 -14.93 -25.87 3.74
C ARG A 159 -13.70 -26.22 4.60
N GLU A 160 -12.58 -25.54 4.40
CA GLU A 160 -11.25 -25.95 4.91
C GLU A 160 -10.62 -24.91 5.85
N GLY A 161 -11.23 -23.73 6.00
CA GLY A 161 -10.67 -22.60 6.79
C GLY A 161 -9.54 -21.84 6.07
N SER A 162 -9.15 -22.29 4.87
CA SER A 162 -8.14 -21.65 4.02
C SER A 162 -8.28 -22.21 2.60
N CYS A 163 -7.63 -21.59 1.64
CA CYS A 163 -7.65 -22.04 0.24
C CYS A 163 -6.25 -22.05 -0.37
N ASP A 164 -6.10 -22.81 -1.45
CA ASP A 164 -4.89 -22.84 -2.25
C ASP A 164 -4.94 -21.66 -3.24
N PHE A 165 -3.91 -20.84 -3.19
CA PHE A 165 -3.71 -19.71 -4.09
C PHE A 165 -2.53 -20.00 -5.01
N TYR A 166 -2.79 -20.17 -6.30
CA TYR A 166 -1.76 -20.34 -7.31
C TYR A 166 -1.27 -18.98 -7.80
N ASP A 167 -0.01 -18.68 -7.50
CA ASP A 167 0.63 -17.46 -7.96
C ASP A 167 1.12 -17.62 -9.40
N ILE A 168 0.52 -16.89 -10.32
CA ILE A 168 0.85 -16.96 -11.75
C ILE A 168 2.25 -16.42 -12.08
N TYR A 169 2.83 -15.60 -11.22
CA TYR A 169 4.15 -15.00 -11.42
C TYR A 169 5.27 -15.93 -10.93
N THR A 170 5.13 -16.48 -9.73
CA THR A 170 6.12 -17.43 -9.16
C THR A 170 5.89 -18.88 -9.59
N GLN A 171 4.70 -19.20 -10.11
CA GLN A 171 4.25 -20.57 -10.44
C GLN A 171 4.22 -21.50 -9.23
N GLU A 172 4.05 -20.95 -8.04
CA GLU A 172 3.94 -21.68 -6.77
C GLU A 172 2.51 -21.62 -6.24
N THR A 173 2.17 -22.56 -5.37
CA THR A 173 0.89 -22.58 -4.67
C THR A 173 1.13 -22.28 -3.20
N ASP A 174 0.52 -21.21 -2.72
CA ASP A 174 0.53 -20.79 -1.32
C ASP A 174 -0.78 -21.13 -0.63
N ARG A 175 -0.75 -21.23 0.69
CA ARG A 175 -1.96 -21.38 1.50
C ARG A 175 -2.46 -20.00 1.95
N MET A 176 -3.60 -19.56 1.41
CA MET A 176 -4.23 -18.27 1.70
C MET A 176 -5.28 -18.43 2.81
N SER A 177 -5.38 -17.47 3.73
CA SER A 177 -6.36 -17.49 4.81
C SER A 177 -7.78 -17.19 4.33
N ALA A 178 -8.78 -17.77 4.99
CA ALA A 178 -10.18 -17.41 4.78
C ALA A 178 -10.44 -15.93 5.13
N GLU A 179 -9.70 -15.38 6.10
CA GLU A 179 -9.75 -13.98 6.51
C GLU A 179 -9.38 -13.04 5.36
N PHE A 180 -8.27 -13.31 4.64
CA PHE A 180 -7.90 -12.50 3.47
C PHE A 180 -9.00 -12.50 2.41
N VAL A 181 -9.55 -13.68 2.08
CA VAL A 181 -10.63 -13.80 1.09
C VAL A 181 -11.87 -13.00 1.52
N SER A 182 -12.26 -13.09 2.80
CA SER A 182 -13.37 -12.31 3.36
C SER A 182 -13.07 -10.81 3.34
N ASN A 183 -11.87 -10.39 3.74
CA ASN A 183 -11.47 -8.99 3.70
C ASN A 183 -11.59 -8.39 2.28
N MET A 184 -11.19 -9.14 1.25
CA MET A 184 -11.25 -8.65 -0.13
C MET A 184 -12.69 -8.49 -0.63
N LEU A 185 -13.61 -9.33 -0.18
CA LEU A 185 -15.01 -9.30 -0.56
C LEU A 185 -15.84 -8.30 0.26
N GLU A 186 -15.54 -8.14 1.55
CA GLU A 186 -16.41 -7.45 2.51
C GLU A 186 -15.90 -6.08 2.93
N GLU A 187 -14.56 -5.83 2.90
CA GLU A 187 -13.99 -4.58 3.36
C GLU A 187 -14.16 -3.44 2.34
N ASP A 188 -14.88 -2.41 2.75
CA ASP A 188 -15.04 -1.17 1.97
C ASP A 188 -13.84 -0.24 2.15
N ALA A 189 -12.93 -0.24 1.17
CA ALA A 189 -11.77 0.65 1.16
C ALA A 189 -12.02 2.00 0.45
N LEU A 190 -13.19 2.21 -0.12
CA LEU A 190 -13.59 3.50 -0.71
C LEU A 190 -14.31 4.38 0.30
N GLY A 191 -15.15 3.81 1.17
CA GLY A 191 -15.91 4.54 2.18
C GLY A 191 -15.08 5.48 3.08
N PRO A 192 -13.94 5.07 3.63
CA PRO A 192 -13.09 5.95 4.42
C PRO A 192 -12.62 7.22 3.71
N LEU A 193 -12.49 7.17 2.37
CA LEU A 193 -12.07 8.31 1.55
C LEU A 193 -13.11 9.44 1.53
N GLU A 194 -14.40 9.14 1.74
CA GLU A 194 -15.47 10.13 1.69
C GLU A 194 -15.34 11.23 2.75
N SER A 195 -14.73 10.89 3.89
CA SER A 195 -14.51 11.82 5.01
C SER A 195 -13.10 12.43 5.03
N PHE A 196 -12.20 11.99 4.14
CA PHE A 196 -10.83 12.50 4.07
C PHE A 196 -10.83 13.98 3.65
N LYS A 197 -10.07 14.80 4.41
CA LYS A 197 -10.04 16.27 4.23
C LYS A 197 -8.71 16.82 3.71
N GLY A 198 -7.68 15.96 3.62
CA GLY A 198 -6.37 16.35 3.12
C GLY A 198 -6.31 16.35 1.60
N ASP A 199 -5.11 16.35 1.06
CA ASP A 199 -4.85 16.33 -0.38
C ASP A 199 -4.55 14.90 -0.85
N ALA A 200 -5.03 14.52 -2.03
CA ALA A 200 -4.79 13.21 -2.61
C ALA A 200 -4.25 13.29 -4.05
N LEU A 201 -3.30 12.40 -4.35
CA LEU A 201 -2.79 12.14 -5.70
C LEU A 201 -3.06 10.68 -6.06
N ILE A 202 -3.66 10.47 -7.21
CA ILE A 202 -3.93 9.14 -7.76
C ILE A 202 -3.15 9.02 -9.06
N LEU A 203 -2.28 8.03 -9.14
CA LEU A 203 -1.44 7.73 -10.31
C LEU A 203 -1.82 6.34 -10.83
N GLN A 204 -2.16 6.24 -12.11
CA GLN A 204 -2.63 5.01 -12.75
C GLN A 204 -2.01 4.87 -14.13
N GLY A 205 -1.51 3.68 -14.46
CA GLY A 205 -1.17 3.34 -15.82
C GLY A 205 -2.43 3.11 -16.65
N ASP A 206 -2.55 3.72 -17.82
CA ASP A 206 -3.75 3.56 -18.67
C ASP A 206 -3.77 2.23 -19.44
N HIS A 207 -2.67 1.46 -19.41
CA HIS A 207 -2.57 0.08 -19.92
C HIS A 207 -2.46 -0.97 -18.81
N ASP A 208 -2.85 -0.63 -17.57
CA ASP A 208 -2.86 -1.58 -16.44
C ASP A 208 -3.86 -2.71 -16.70
N GLN A 209 -3.35 -3.95 -16.77
CA GLN A 209 -4.14 -5.17 -16.97
C GLN A 209 -4.30 -5.98 -15.67
N THR A 210 -3.66 -5.55 -14.59
CA THR A 210 -3.74 -6.20 -13.27
C THR A 210 -4.86 -5.59 -12.44
N ILE A 211 -4.89 -4.26 -12.37
CA ILE A 211 -5.94 -3.50 -11.69
C ILE A 211 -6.72 -2.72 -12.73
N GLU A 212 -8.03 -2.93 -12.77
CA GLU A 212 -8.92 -2.20 -13.66
C GLU A 212 -8.68 -0.69 -13.56
N VAL A 213 -8.40 -0.04 -14.69
CA VAL A 213 -8.07 1.40 -14.76
C VAL A 213 -9.14 2.27 -14.11
N GLY A 214 -10.40 1.81 -14.11
CA GLY A 214 -11.53 2.45 -13.42
C GLY A 214 -11.37 2.62 -11.90
N ASN A 215 -10.52 1.81 -11.25
CA ASN A 215 -10.26 1.97 -9.80
C ASN A 215 -9.75 3.38 -9.46
N ALA A 216 -8.92 3.97 -10.30
CA ALA A 216 -8.41 5.32 -10.11
C ALA A 216 -9.54 6.36 -10.09
N GLN A 217 -10.54 6.22 -10.99
CA GLN A 217 -11.70 7.11 -11.03
C GLN A 217 -12.60 6.90 -9.79
N TRP A 218 -12.81 5.66 -9.34
CA TRP A 218 -13.60 5.41 -8.12
C TRP A 218 -12.95 6.02 -6.88
N ILE A 219 -11.63 5.92 -6.72
CA ILE A 219 -10.90 6.61 -5.64
C ILE A 219 -11.15 8.11 -5.73
N TYR A 220 -10.96 8.71 -6.91
CA TYR A 220 -11.15 10.13 -7.13
C TYR A 220 -12.58 10.58 -6.77
N ASP A 221 -13.60 9.82 -7.16
CA ASP A 221 -15.00 10.15 -6.92
C ASP A 221 -15.40 10.04 -5.44
N HIS A 222 -14.74 9.15 -4.67
CA HIS A 222 -14.96 9.00 -3.23
C HIS A 222 -14.23 10.03 -2.37
N LEU A 223 -13.27 10.76 -2.90
CA LEU A 223 -12.58 11.86 -2.20
C LEU A 223 -13.44 13.13 -2.13
N LYS A 224 -14.67 13.02 -1.60
CA LYS A 224 -15.72 14.06 -1.65
C LYS A 224 -15.39 15.29 -0.82
N GLN A 225 -14.65 15.13 0.29
CA GLN A 225 -14.31 16.22 1.21
C GLN A 225 -12.82 16.59 1.15
N ALA A 226 -12.05 15.99 0.25
CA ALA A 226 -10.63 16.29 0.09
C ALA A 226 -10.43 17.77 -0.30
N SER A 227 -9.44 18.43 0.30
CA SER A 227 -9.07 19.82 -0.02
C SER A 227 -8.47 19.95 -1.42
N GLY A 228 -7.75 18.91 -1.87
CA GLY A 228 -7.26 18.76 -3.23
C GLY A 228 -7.31 17.28 -3.64
N ARG A 229 -7.68 17.03 -4.90
CA ARG A 229 -7.64 15.68 -5.48
C ARG A 229 -7.16 15.75 -6.91
N ASN A 230 -6.13 14.98 -7.21
CA ASN A 230 -5.49 14.93 -8.52
C ASN A 230 -5.47 13.50 -9.02
N LEU A 231 -6.01 13.30 -10.22
CA LEU A 231 -5.95 12.03 -10.94
C LEU A 231 -5.04 12.22 -12.15
N HIS A 232 -3.99 11.43 -12.26
CA HIS A 232 -3.03 11.48 -13.34
C HIS A 232 -2.81 10.07 -13.92
N TYR A 233 -3.06 9.95 -15.22
CA TYR A 233 -2.78 8.73 -15.96
C TYR A 233 -1.41 8.82 -16.61
N ILE A 234 -0.55 7.80 -16.38
CA ILE A 234 0.73 7.65 -17.07
C ILE A 234 0.46 6.88 -18.34
N HIS A 235 0.67 7.55 -19.48
CA HIS A 235 0.24 7.03 -20.77
C HIS A 235 1.08 5.84 -21.24
N GLY A 236 0.38 4.75 -21.57
CA GLY A 236 0.98 3.49 -22.01
C GLY A 236 1.59 2.67 -20.88
N ALA A 237 1.57 3.15 -19.63
CA ALA A 237 2.12 2.41 -18.50
C ALA A 237 1.22 1.24 -18.11
N ASP A 238 1.86 0.11 -17.78
CA ASP A 238 1.26 -1.07 -17.19
C ASP A 238 1.11 -0.91 -15.65
N HIS A 239 0.71 -1.98 -14.96
CA HIS A 239 0.62 -2.01 -13.49
C HIS A 239 1.97 -1.75 -12.81
N GLY A 240 3.05 -2.28 -13.38
CA GLY A 240 4.42 -2.15 -12.87
C GLY A 240 5.06 -0.78 -13.14
N PHE A 241 4.41 0.10 -13.90
CA PHE A 241 4.97 1.38 -14.33
C PHE A 241 6.34 1.22 -14.97
N GLY A 242 6.40 0.31 -15.96
CA GLY A 242 7.60 0.05 -16.77
C GLY A 242 8.65 -0.84 -16.13
N LEU A 243 8.45 -1.37 -14.93
CA LEU A 243 9.37 -2.34 -14.31
C LEU A 243 9.43 -3.65 -15.10
N TRP A 244 8.30 -4.10 -15.62
CA TRP A 244 8.18 -5.42 -16.25
C TRP A 244 8.60 -5.41 -17.73
N ASP A 245 8.49 -4.27 -18.39
CA ASP A 245 8.81 -4.12 -19.82
C ASP A 245 10.06 -3.25 -20.11
N GLY A 246 10.71 -2.73 -19.05
CA GLY A 246 11.92 -1.93 -19.12
C GLY A 246 11.70 -0.47 -19.54
N ARG A 247 10.47 0.03 -19.48
CA ARG A 247 10.12 1.43 -19.78
C ARG A 247 10.38 2.34 -18.57
N THR A 248 11.64 2.58 -18.25
CA THR A 248 12.07 3.34 -17.06
C THR A 248 11.46 4.74 -16.97
N GLN A 249 11.09 5.36 -18.08
CA GLN A 249 10.43 6.67 -18.12
C GLN A 249 9.09 6.70 -17.37
N ASP A 250 8.34 5.59 -17.34
CA ASP A 250 7.07 5.50 -16.62
C ASP A 250 7.30 5.57 -15.10
N SER A 251 8.31 4.86 -14.61
CA SER A 251 8.75 4.93 -13.21
C SER A 251 9.32 6.30 -12.86
N GLU A 252 10.05 6.94 -13.75
CA GLU A 252 10.57 8.30 -13.55
C GLU A 252 9.44 9.33 -13.43
N GLU A 253 8.41 9.24 -14.31
CA GLU A 253 7.23 10.10 -14.25
C GLU A 253 6.44 9.88 -12.95
N LEU A 254 6.19 8.61 -12.58
CA LEU A 254 5.54 8.21 -11.33
C LEU A 254 6.21 8.84 -10.12
N ILE A 255 7.52 8.65 -9.98
CA ILE A 255 8.31 9.15 -8.85
C ILE A 255 8.35 10.68 -8.83
N LYS A 256 8.63 11.31 -9.96
CA LYS A 256 8.72 12.76 -10.08
C LYS A 256 7.39 13.42 -9.70
N THR A 257 6.28 12.92 -10.18
CA THR A 257 4.93 13.43 -9.88
C THR A 257 4.61 13.25 -8.40
N THR A 258 4.92 12.06 -7.84
CA THR A 258 4.76 11.77 -6.41
C THR A 258 5.55 12.74 -5.53
N VAL A 259 6.85 12.86 -5.76
CA VAL A 259 7.72 13.72 -4.96
C VAL A 259 7.31 15.19 -5.08
N SER A 260 6.94 15.64 -6.28
CA SER A 260 6.44 17.01 -6.49
C SER A 260 5.18 17.29 -5.68
N PHE A 261 4.22 16.36 -5.65
CA PHE A 261 2.99 16.48 -4.86
C PHE A 261 3.25 16.46 -3.35
N LEU A 262 4.12 15.58 -2.88
CA LEU A 262 4.41 15.46 -1.44
C LEU A 262 5.12 16.69 -0.87
N LYS A 263 5.91 17.39 -1.68
CA LYS A 263 6.64 18.61 -1.28
C LYS A 263 5.75 19.85 -1.14
N GLY A 264 4.74 20.02 -2.01
CA GLY A 264 3.80 21.16 -2.03
C GLY A 264 2.71 21.00 -0.99
#